data_8c1ac193d13d3acf4efa85dd55788610
#
_entry.id   8c1ac193d13d3acf4efa85dd55788610
#
_cell.length_a   1.000
_cell.length_b   1.000
_cell.length_c   1.000
_cell.angle_alpha   90.00
_cell.angle_beta   90.00
_cell.angle_gamma   90.00
#
_symmetry.space_group_name_H-M   'P 1'
#
loop_
_entity.id
_entity.type
_entity.pdbx_description
1 polymer ?
#
loop_
_entity_poly.entity_id
_entity_poly.type
_entity_poly.pdbx_seq_one_letter_code
_entity_poly.pdbx_strand_id
1 'polypeptide(L)'
;MLESDNGTLGWLNFFHKGIGYFAYTMHRISGIVILLYLYLHFFVLSNLLRGGVAFNDLITSFTYGPYDIFIVMDILLSLVIFYHGANGVRLMLNEAGYGLKHHKLMFFILESGAMILMLLFLYYAWQVLLSGGGV
;
A
#
# COMPACT_ATOMS: atom_id res chain seq x y z
N MET A 1 -27.38 7.41 27.65
CA MET A 1 -26.14 6.74 28.09
C MET A 1 -25.95 5.56 27.14
N LEU A 2 -25.30 5.77 25.99
CA LEU A 2 -25.06 4.70 25.01
C LEU A 2 -23.72 4.09 25.37
N GLU A 3 -23.80 3.02 26.12
CA GLU A 3 -22.67 2.15 26.44
C GLU A 3 -22.10 1.62 25.11
N SER A 4 -20.89 2.02 24.76
CA SER A 4 -20.22 1.53 23.57
C SER A 4 -19.78 0.10 23.82
N ASP A 5 -20.57 -0.85 23.37
CA ASP A 5 -20.28 -2.29 23.37
C ASP A 5 -19.06 -2.69 22.51
N ASN A 6 -18.24 -1.71 22.17
CA ASN A 6 -17.05 -1.91 21.37
C ASN A 6 -15.82 -1.83 22.27
N GLY A 7 -15.42 -2.97 22.85
CA GLY A 7 -14.15 -3.10 23.55
C GLY A 7 -12.95 -2.61 22.73
N THR A 8 -11.74 -2.97 23.11
CA THR A 8 -10.48 -2.56 22.47
C THR A 8 -10.43 -2.70 20.93
N LEU A 9 -11.31 -3.51 20.33
CA LEU A 9 -11.44 -3.73 18.89
C LEU A 9 -12.58 -2.91 18.23
N GLY A 10 -13.25 -2.04 18.97
CA GLY A 10 -14.35 -1.21 18.42
C GLY A 10 -13.92 -0.27 17.28
N TRP A 11 -12.61 -0.01 17.14
CA TRP A 11 -12.05 0.73 16.02
C TRP A 11 -12.10 -0.04 14.69
N LEU A 12 -12.22 -1.38 14.71
CA LEU A 12 -12.38 -2.22 13.53
C LEU A 12 -13.82 -2.19 12.97
N ASN A 13 -14.78 -1.70 13.75
CA ASN A 13 -16.17 -1.60 13.29
C ASN A 13 -16.42 -0.34 12.44
N PHE A 14 -15.70 -0.24 11.32
CA PHE A 14 -15.65 0.94 10.46
C PHE A 14 -16.79 1.01 9.45
N PHE A 15 -17.49 -0.08 9.17
CA PHE A 15 -18.58 -0.09 8.18
C PHE A 15 -19.79 0.78 8.55
N HIS A 16 -20.00 1.03 9.84
CA HIS A 16 -21.15 1.82 10.33
C HIS A 16 -20.82 3.29 10.66
N LYS A 17 -19.55 3.69 10.60
CA LYS A 17 -19.09 5.02 11.06
C LYS A 17 -18.83 6.05 9.95
N GLY A 18 -19.14 5.71 8.70
CA GLY A 18 -19.00 6.62 7.55
C GLY A 18 -17.60 6.62 6.90
N ILE A 19 -17.53 7.19 5.66
CA ILE A 19 -16.35 7.17 4.79
C ILE A 19 -15.10 7.76 5.44
N GLY A 20 -15.23 8.82 6.22
CA GLY A 20 -14.09 9.47 6.87
C GLY A 20 -13.40 8.56 7.88
N TYR A 21 -14.18 7.84 8.68
CA TYR A 21 -13.66 6.90 9.67
C TYR A 21 -13.05 5.66 9.00
N PHE A 22 -13.71 5.14 7.96
CA PHE A 22 -13.19 4.06 7.14
C PHE A 22 -11.80 4.41 6.58
N ALA A 23 -11.70 5.56 5.91
CA ALA A 23 -10.45 6.02 5.31
C ALA A 23 -9.33 6.22 6.35
N TYR A 24 -9.65 6.74 7.54
CA TYR A 24 -8.71 6.88 8.64
C TYR A 24 -8.19 5.52 9.13
N THR A 25 -9.09 4.57 9.34
CA THR A 25 -8.72 3.23 9.82
C THR A 25 -7.87 2.48 8.78
N MET A 26 -8.28 2.52 7.51
CA MET A 26 -7.52 1.91 6.42
C MET A 26 -6.14 2.55 6.24
N HIS A 27 -6.01 3.86 6.44
CA HIS A 27 -4.71 4.53 6.41
C HIS A 27 -3.76 4.00 7.49
N ARG A 28 -4.25 3.76 8.70
CA ARG A 28 -3.44 3.17 9.79
C ARG A 28 -3.02 1.74 9.47
N ILE A 29 -3.95 0.92 8.99
CA ILE A 29 -3.66 -0.47 8.63
C ILE A 29 -2.64 -0.51 7.49
N SER A 30 -2.84 0.27 6.42
CA SER A 30 -1.92 0.36 5.29
C SER A 30 -0.53 0.81 5.72
N GLY A 31 -0.43 1.77 6.65
CA GLY A 31 0.85 2.20 7.22
C GLY A 31 1.60 1.08 7.94
N ILE A 32 0.89 0.24 8.71
CA ILE A 32 1.49 -0.93 9.37
C ILE A 32 2.00 -1.94 8.33
N VAL A 33 1.21 -2.20 7.29
CA VAL A 33 1.60 -3.12 6.20
C VAL A 33 2.85 -2.62 5.49
N ILE A 34 2.91 -1.31 5.16
CA ILE A 34 4.10 -0.70 4.53
C ILE A 34 5.32 -0.80 5.45
N LEU A 35 5.16 -0.58 6.75
CA LEU A 35 6.25 -0.70 7.71
C LEU A 35 6.80 -2.13 7.76
N LEU A 36 5.94 -3.14 7.83
CA LEU A 36 6.34 -4.55 7.82
C LEU A 36 7.08 -4.91 6.52
N TYR A 37 6.56 -4.44 5.37
CA TYR A 37 7.23 -4.63 4.09
C TYR A 37 8.62 -3.96 4.08
N LEU A 38 8.75 -2.77 4.62
CA LEU A 38 10.02 -2.06 4.69
C LEU A 38 11.10 -2.88 5.44
N TYR A 39 10.72 -3.54 6.55
CA TYR A 39 11.63 -4.45 7.25
C TYR A 39 12.06 -5.63 6.38
N LEU A 40 11.12 -6.26 5.67
CA LEU A 40 11.44 -7.34 4.73
C LEU A 40 12.35 -6.85 3.60
N HIS A 41 12.08 -5.68 3.06
CA HIS A 41 12.89 -5.05 2.03
C HIS A 41 14.32 -4.81 2.49
N PHE A 42 14.54 -4.26 3.68
CA PHE A 42 15.86 -4.09 4.25
C PHE A 42 16.56 -5.44 4.51
N PHE A 43 15.80 -6.46 4.93
CA PHE A 43 16.37 -7.81 5.08
C PHE A 43 16.89 -8.35 3.73
N VAL A 44 16.12 -8.23 2.67
CA VAL A 44 16.53 -8.62 1.31
C VAL A 44 17.76 -7.83 0.87
N LEU A 45 17.72 -6.49 1.00
CA LEU A 45 18.84 -5.62 0.64
C LEU A 45 20.12 -5.91 1.45
N SER A 46 20.01 -6.37 2.70
CA SER A 46 21.16 -6.71 3.53
C SER A 46 22.01 -7.85 2.93
N ASN A 47 21.43 -8.67 2.03
CA ASN A 47 22.18 -9.71 1.33
C ASN A 47 23.18 -9.14 0.30
N LEU A 48 23.04 -7.89 -0.12
CA LEU A 48 24.05 -7.19 -0.91
C LEU A 48 25.40 -7.09 -0.17
N LEU A 49 25.36 -7.02 1.16
CA LEU A 49 26.60 -7.02 1.98
C LEU A 49 27.36 -8.36 1.90
N ARG A 50 26.69 -9.43 1.49
CA ARG A 50 27.28 -10.76 1.24
C ARG A 50 27.81 -10.93 -0.18
N GLY A 51 27.60 -9.91 -1.03
CA GLY A 51 27.99 -9.88 -2.43
C GLY A 51 26.82 -10.09 -3.39
N GLY A 52 27.01 -9.62 -4.64
CA GLY A 52 25.97 -9.64 -5.67
C GLY A 52 25.46 -11.04 -6.01
N VAL A 53 26.30 -12.07 -5.93
CA VAL A 53 25.90 -13.46 -6.19
C VAL A 53 24.84 -13.90 -5.16
N ALA A 54 25.10 -13.71 -3.86
CA ALA A 54 24.17 -14.10 -2.80
C ALA A 54 22.83 -13.33 -2.89
N PHE A 55 22.89 -12.06 -3.29
CA PHE A 55 21.68 -11.26 -3.53
C PHE A 55 20.88 -11.79 -4.74
N ASN A 56 21.57 -12.03 -5.87
CA ASN A 56 20.91 -12.54 -7.07
C ASN A 56 20.30 -13.93 -6.86
N ASP A 57 20.99 -14.83 -6.17
CA ASP A 57 20.48 -16.15 -5.83
C ASP A 57 19.20 -16.06 -4.99
N LEU A 58 19.19 -15.15 -4.01
CA LEU A 58 18.00 -14.90 -3.19
C LEU A 58 16.84 -14.38 -4.04
N ILE A 59 17.07 -13.34 -4.84
CA ILE A 59 16.03 -12.75 -5.71
C ILE A 59 15.51 -13.78 -6.69
N THR A 60 16.42 -14.53 -7.35
CA THR A 60 16.06 -15.56 -8.34
C THR A 60 15.20 -16.66 -7.71
N SER A 61 15.58 -17.13 -6.52
CA SER A 61 14.83 -18.18 -5.82
C SER A 61 13.40 -17.77 -5.48
N PHE A 62 13.20 -16.47 -5.30
CA PHE A 62 11.89 -15.91 -4.97
C PHE A 62 11.09 -15.49 -6.20
N THR A 63 11.73 -14.98 -7.25
CA THR A 63 11.05 -14.50 -8.47
C THR A 63 10.66 -15.65 -9.40
N TYR A 64 11.49 -16.68 -9.48
CA TYR A 64 11.26 -17.84 -10.35
C TYR A 64 10.84 -19.09 -9.56
N GLY A 65 10.36 -18.93 -8.34
CA GLY A 65 9.75 -19.99 -7.54
C GLY A 65 8.39 -20.44 -8.12
N PRO A 66 7.87 -21.60 -7.71
CA PRO A 66 6.71 -22.23 -8.33
C PRO A 66 5.38 -21.43 -8.21
N TYR A 67 5.36 -20.29 -7.56
CA TYR A 67 4.11 -19.58 -7.22
C TYR A 67 4.08 -18.10 -7.58
N ASP A 68 5.08 -17.53 -8.24
CA ASP A 68 5.15 -16.09 -8.57
C ASP A 68 4.74 -15.17 -7.41
N ILE A 69 5.01 -15.62 -6.18
CA ILE A 69 4.55 -14.98 -4.93
C ILE A 69 5.01 -13.52 -4.86
N PHE A 70 6.20 -13.22 -5.38
CA PHE A 70 6.73 -11.86 -5.34
C PHE A 70 5.95 -10.90 -6.23
N ILE A 71 5.54 -11.34 -7.42
CA ILE A 71 4.72 -10.52 -8.32
C ILE A 71 3.38 -10.18 -7.64
N VAL A 72 2.75 -11.17 -7.01
CA VAL A 72 1.50 -10.96 -6.27
C VAL A 72 1.72 -10.01 -5.10
N MET A 73 2.80 -10.19 -4.34
CA MET A 73 3.15 -9.30 -3.23
C MET A 73 3.43 -7.87 -3.69
N ASP A 74 4.13 -7.67 -4.82
CA ASP A 74 4.42 -6.36 -5.38
C ASP A 74 3.15 -5.64 -5.84
N ILE A 75 2.22 -6.38 -6.46
CA ILE A 75 0.91 -5.84 -6.83
C ILE A 75 0.11 -5.41 -5.60
N LEU A 76 0.03 -6.26 -4.58
CA LEU A 76 -0.66 -5.94 -3.33
C LEU A 76 -0.02 -4.76 -2.62
N LEU A 77 1.32 -4.73 -2.58
CA LEU A 77 2.06 -3.63 -1.98
C LEU A 77 1.83 -2.32 -2.74
N SER A 78 1.88 -2.33 -4.08
CA SER A 78 1.62 -1.13 -4.88
C SER A 78 0.24 -0.56 -4.58
N LEU A 79 -0.80 -1.40 -4.48
CA LEU A 79 -2.15 -1.00 -4.09
C LEU A 79 -2.16 -0.32 -2.72
N VAL A 80 -1.48 -0.92 -1.74
CA VAL A 80 -1.40 -0.38 -0.38
C VAL A 80 -0.67 0.98 -0.36
N ILE A 81 0.44 1.11 -1.11
CA ILE A 81 1.22 2.35 -1.17
C ILE A 81 0.42 3.48 -1.83
N PHE A 82 -0.22 3.22 -2.98
CA PHE A 82 -1.01 4.24 -3.67
C PHE A 82 -2.20 4.71 -2.83
N TYR A 83 -2.92 3.77 -2.20
CA TYR A 83 -4.00 4.11 -1.27
C TYR A 83 -3.48 4.93 -0.08
N HIS A 84 -2.43 4.47 0.59
CA HIS A 84 -1.85 5.15 1.76
C HIS A 84 -1.38 6.56 1.42
N GLY A 85 -0.69 6.73 0.28
CA GLY A 85 -0.20 8.03 -0.18
C GLY A 85 -1.35 8.99 -0.49
N ALA A 86 -2.35 8.57 -1.26
CA ALA A 86 -3.51 9.40 -1.62
C ALA A 86 -4.28 9.84 -0.38
N ASN A 87 -4.58 8.91 0.52
CA ASN A 87 -5.28 9.24 1.75
C ASN A 87 -4.42 10.07 2.71
N GLY A 88 -3.10 9.88 2.73
CA GLY A 88 -2.16 10.71 3.47
C GLY A 88 -2.18 12.16 3.00
N VAL A 89 -2.13 12.40 1.69
CA VAL A 89 -2.29 13.74 1.10
C VAL A 89 -3.62 14.36 1.52
N ARG A 90 -4.72 13.61 1.46
CA ARG A 90 -6.02 14.08 1.94
C ARG A 90 -5.98 14.53 3.40
N LEU A 91 -5.38 13.72 4.28
CA LEU A 91 -5.28 14.05 5.70
C LEU A 91 -4.46 15.32 5.92
N MET A 92 -3.31 15.46 5.26
CA MET A 92 -2.47 16.68 5.34
C MET A 92 -3.24 17.92 4.88
N LEU A 93 -3.99 17.84 3.77
CA LEU A 93 -4.80 18.96 3.28
C LEU A 93 -5.91 19.33 4.27
N ASN A 94 -6.57 18.35 4.87
CA ASN A 94 -7.60 18.58 5.89
C ASN A 94 -7.02 19.24 7.15
N GLU A 95 -5.84 18.83 7.61
CA GLU A 95 -5.15 19.42 8.74
C GLU A 95 -4.70 20.86 8.45
N ALA A 96 -4.33 21.15 7.20
CA ALA A 96 -4.03 22.52 6.73
C ALA A 96 -5.29 23.39 6.54
N GLY A 97 -6.50 22.86 6.82
CA GLY A 97 -7.76 23.59 6.72
C GLY A 97 -8.40 23.57 5.33
N TYR A 98 -7.75 22.92 4.35
CA TYR A 98 -8.29 22.82 2.99
C TYR A 98 -9.28 21.67 2.86
N GLY A 99 -10.46 21.95 2.30
CA GLY A 99 -11.43 20.93 1.88
C GLY A 99 -12.24 20.26 3.01
N LEU A 100 -12.24 20.79 4.23
CA LEU A 100 -12.98 20.23 5.37
C LEU A 100 -14.47 20.02 5.08
N LYS A 101 -15.09 20.95 4.34
CA LYS A 101 -16.50 20.87 3.92
C LYS A 101 -16.74 19.82 2.84
N HIS A 102 -15.71 19.46 2.07
CA HIS A 102 -15.78 18.57 0.91
C HIS A 102 -14.88 17.33 1.05
N HIS A 103 -14.62 16.91 2.28
CA HIS A 103 -13.69 15.80 2.59
C HIS A 103 -14.03 14.49 1.85
N LYS A 104 -15.31 14.22 1.56
CA LYS A 104 -15.74 13.05 0.77
C LYS A 104 -15.35 13.19 -0.70
N LEU A 105 -15.57 14.37 -1.28
CA LEU A 105 -15.17 14.64 -2.68
C LEU A 105 -13.65 14.54 -2.84
N MET A 106 -12.91 15.13 -1.91
CA MET A 106 -11.44 15.03 -1.91
C MET A 106 -10.97 13.58 -1.81
N PHE A 107 -11.61 12.77 -0.97
CA PHE A 107 -11.32 11.34 -0.88
C PHE A 107 -11.46 10.67 -2.26
N PHE A 108 -12.62 10.83 -2.91
CA PHE A 108 -12.85 10.19 -4.20
C PHE A 108 -11.93 10.70 -5.31
N ILE A 109 -11.59 11.99 -5.35
CA ILE A 109 -10.69 12.56 -6.36
C ILE A 109 -9.28 11.98 -6.19
N LEU A 110 -8.75 12.00 -4.97
CA LEU A 110 -7.39 11.52 -4.69
C LEU A 110 -7.26 10.00 -4.88
N GLU A 111 -8.24 9.23 -4.42
CA GLU A 111 -8.25 7.78 -4.60
C GLU A 111 -8.43 7.38 -6.07
N SER A 112 -9.24 8.13 -6.85
CA SER A 112 -9.35 7.91 -8.29
C SER A 112 -8.03 8.19 -9.01
N GLY A 113 -7.34 9.28 -8.64
CA GLY A 113 -6.01 9.60 -9.15
C GLY A 113 -4.98 8.51 -8.81
N ALA A 114 -4.98 8.04 -7.56
CA ALA A 114 -4.14 6.94 -7.12
C ALA A 114 -4.43 5.64 -7.88
N MET A 115 -5.70 5.33 -8.13
CA MET A 115 -6.10 4.17 -8.91
C MET A 115 -5.58 4.25 -10.35
N ILE A 116 -5.67 5.42 -10.99
CA ILE A 116 -5.12 5.62 -12.35
C ILE A 116 -3.61 5.40 -12.34
N LEU A 117 -2.88 5.98 -11.39
CA LEU A 117 -1.44 5.78 -11.26
C LEU A 117 -1.08 4.31 -11.02
N MET A 118 -1.83 3.61 -10.19
CA MET A 118 -1.66 2.18 -9.95
C MET A 118 -1.88 1.36 -11.23
N LEU A 119 -2.92 1.66 -12.00
CA LEU A 119 -3.17 0.97 -13.28
C LEU A 119 -2.06 1.22 -14.29
N LEU A 120 -1.53 2.43 -14.37
CA LEU A 120 -0.36 2.74 -15.20
C LEU A 120 0.88 1.96 -14.73
N PHE A 121 1.12 1.91 -13.42
CA PHE A 121 2.21 1.10 -12.84
C PHE A 121 2.07 -0.37 -13.22
N LEU A 122 0.89 -0.97 -13.05
CA LEU A 122 0.63 -2.36 -13.42
C LEU A 122 0.80 -2.61 -14.92
N TYR A 123 0.37 -1.67 -15.76
CA TYR A 123 0.56 -1.76 -17.21
C TYR A 123 2.05 -1.80 -17.57
N TYR A 124 2.86 -0.90 -17.03
CA TYR A 124 4.30 -0.89 -17.28
C TYR A 124 5.02 -2.10 -16.69
N ALA A 125 4.65 -2.52 -15.48
CA ALA A 125 5.18 -3.73 -14.87
C ALA A 125 4.90 -4.98 -15.73
N TRP A 126 3.69 -5.08 -16.26
CA TRP A 126 3.31 -6.15 -17.18
C TRP A 126 4.13 -6.13 -18.48
N GLN A 127 4.35 -4.95 -19.07
CA GLN A 127 5.20 -4.82 -20.27
C GLN A 127 6.64 -5.29 -20.01
N VAL A 128 7.21 -4.94 -18.86
CA VAL A 128 8.55 -5.40 -18.46
C VAL A 128 8.61 -6.92 -18.31
N LEU A 129 7.58 -7.52 -17.70
CA LEU A 129 7.49 -8.99 -17.57
C LEU A 129 7.38 -9.68 -18.92
N LEU A 130 6.56 -9.16 -19.86
CA LEU A 130 6.41 -9.72 -21.20
C LEU A 130 7.66 -9.56 -22.05
N SER A 131 8.42 -8.47 -21.89
CA SER A 131 9.67 -8.25 -22.64
C SER A 131 10.84 -9.12 -22.17
N GLY A 132 10.58 -10.04 -21.23
CA GLY A 132 11.56 -11.01 -20.77
C GLY A 132 12.61 -10.42 -19.82
N GLY A 133 12.26 -9.35 -19.08
CA GLY A 133 13.12 -8.82 -18.01
C GLY A 133 14.58 -8.65 -18.42
N GLY A 134 14.80 -8.04 -19.59
CA GLY A 134 16.14 -7.86 -20.11
C GLY A 134 16.95 -6.90 -19.22
N VAL A 135 17.71 -7.44 -18.30
CA VAL A 135 18.94 -6.87 -17.76
C VAL A 135 19.99 -7.95 -17.77
#